data_34553262eafe943066939a897214036d
#
_entry.id   34553262eafe943066939a897214036d
#
_cell.length_a   1.000
_cell.length_b   1.000
_cell.length_c   1.000
_cell.angle_alpha   90.00
_cell.angle_beta   90.00
_cell.angle_gamma   90.00
#
_symmetry.space_group_name_H-M   'P 1'
#
loop_
_entity.id
_entity.type
_entity.pdbx_description
1 polymer ?
#
loop_
_entity_poly.entity_id
_entity_poly.type
_entity_poly.pdbx_seq_one_letter_code
_entity_poly.pdbx_strand_id
1 'polypeptide(L)'
;MGLWEDAKNIRDKDPAARNVAEVIILYPGFHVLVTHKIAHFLYNHRCFFLARFVSQLARHLTGIEIHPGAKIGRKLFIDHGMGIVFGETTEIGDNCTIYHGVTLGGTGKDTGKRHPTLGDNVLIGAGTKVLGPVYIGDNARIGAGSVVLRNLPANCTAAVSYTHLRAHETSAHLV
;
A
#
# COMPACT_ATOMS: atom_id res chain seq x y z
N MET A 1 -17.56 -6.38 7.51
CA MET A 1 -16.87 -7.51 6.89
C MET A 1 -15.87 -8.08 7.89
N GLY A 2 -15.89 -9.38 8.09
CA GLY A 2 -15.18 -9.99 9.21
C GLY A 2 -13.70 -10.25 8.88
N LEU A 3 -12.85 -10.18 9.91
CA LEU A 3 -11.44 -10.57 9.85
C LEU A 3 -11.21 -11.96 9.25
N TRP A 4 -12.20 -12.84 9.41
CA TRP A 4 -12.21 -14.18 8.82
C TRP A 4 -12.20 -14.18 7.29
N GLU A 5 -12.93 -13.23 6.66
CA GLU A 5 -12.94 -13.09 5.21
C GLU A 5 -11.64 -12.50 4.67
N ASP A 6 -11.02 -11.57 5.42
CA ASP A 6 -9.69 -11.06 5.09
C ASP A 6 -8.66 -12.19 5.14
N ALA A 7 -8.68 -13.04 6.17
CA ALA A 7 -7.76 -14.17 6.28
C ALA A 7 -7.97 -15.21 5.17
N LYS A 8 -9.22 -15.51 4.81
CA LYS A 8 -9.52 -16.40 3.66
C LYS A 8 -8.98 -15.82 2.35
N ASN A 9 -9.20 -14.52 2.11
CA ASN A 9 -8.70 -13.87 0.89
C ASN A 9 -7.16 -13.96 0.78
N ILE A 10 -6.45 -13.81 1.90
CA ILE A 10 -4.99 -13.96 1.91
C ILE A 10 -4.60 -15.40 1.56
N ARG A 11 -5.23 -16.40 2.21
CA ARG A 11 -4.99 -17.81 1.89
C ARG A 11 -5.24 -18.13 0.42
N ASP A 12 -6.30 -17.59 -0.17
CA ASP A 12 -6.68 -17.87 -1.55
C ASP A 12 -5.75 -17.22 -2.58
N LYS A 13 -5.09 -16.11 -2.20
CA LYS A 13 -4.15 -15.38 -3.06
C LYS A 13 -2.71 -15.85 -2.93
N ASP A 14 -2.31 -16.40 -1.79
CA ASP A 14 -0.97 -16.87 -1.53
C ASP A 14 -0.87 -18.40 -1.67
N PRO A 15 -0.22 -18.92 -2.72
CA PRO A 15 -0.02 -20.36 -2.88
C PRO A 15 0.76 -21.05 -1.75
N ALA A 16 1.53 -20.28 -0.97
CA ALA A 16 2.28 -20.80 0.17
C ALA A 16 1.42 -20.99 1.43
N ALA A 17 0.27 -20.32 1.51
CA ALA A 17 -0.63 -20.40 2.66
C ALA A 17 -1.43 -21.70 2.68
N ARG A 18 -1.15 -22.57 3.62
CA ARG A 18 -1.78 -23.93 3.70
C ARG A 18 -3.21 -23.88 4.23
N ASN A 19 -3.47 -22.99 5.19
CA ASN A 19 -4.77 -22.86 5.83
C ASN A 19 -4.97 -21.47 6.46
N VAL A 20 -6.21 -21.15 6.83
CA VAL A 20 -6.57 -19.85 7.40
C VAL A 20 -5.94 -19.61 8.78
N ALA A 21 -5.75 -20.66 9.59
CA ALA A 21 -5.14 -20.51 10.91
C ALA A 21 -3.68 -20.07 10.80
N GLU A 22 -2.94 -20.61 9.83
CA GLU A 22 -1.57 -20.19 9.51
C GLU A 22 -1.53 -18.69 9.15
N VAL A 23 -2.45 -18.20 8.33
CA VAL A 23 -2.56 -16.78 7.98
C VAL A 23 -2.80 -15.92 9.22
N ILE A 24 -3.73 -16.32 10.07
CA ILE A 24 -4.07 -15.55 11.29
C ILE A 24 -2.88 -15.45 12.24
N ILE A 25 -2.08 -16.52 12.36
CA ILE A 25 -1.00 -16.60 13.36
C ILE A 25 0.32 -16.01 12.83
N LEU A 26 0.63 -16.21 11.55
CA LEU A 26 1.98 -15.97 11.03
C LEU A 26 2.10 -14.83 10.01
N TYR A 27 1.01 -14.34 9.43
CA TYR A 27 1.09 -13.38 8.34
C TYR A 27 1.10 -11.93 8.83
N PRO A 28 2.22 -11.20 8.66
CA PRO A 28 2.32 -9.80 9.08
C PRO A 28 1.32 -8.90 8.34
N GLY A 29 1.01 -9.20 7.08
CA GLY A 29 -0.02 -8.49 6.31
C GLY A 29 -1.41 -8.60 6.95
N PHE A 30 -1.78 -9.75 7.50
CA PHE A 30 -3.02 -9.91 8.26
C PHE A 30 -2.97 -9.11 9.57
N HIS A 31 -1.88 -9.23 10.34
CA HIS A 31 -1.75 -8.55 11.63
C HIS A 31 -1.84 -7.04 11.50
N VAL A 32 -1.18 -6.45 10.48
CA VAL A 32 -1.23 -5.00 10.29
C VAL A 32 -2.62 -4.51 9.89
N LEU A 33 -3.39 -5.29 9.12
CA LEU A 33 -4.78 -4.93 8.78
C LEU A 33 -5.70 -4.96 10.01
N VAL A 34 -5.51 -5.92 10.90
CA VAL A 34 -6.25 -5.99 12.18
C VAL A 34 -5.93 -4.77 13.05
N THR A 35 -4.65 -4.49 13.25
CA THR A 35 -4.21 -3.35 14.06
C THR A 35 -4.57 -2.02 13.43
N HIS A 36 -4.55 -1.91 12.10
CA HIS A 36 -5.01 -0.71 11.40
C HIS A 36 -6.49 -0.43 11.65
N LYS A 37 -7.36 -1.43 11.65
CA LYS A 37 -8.80 -1.23 11.98
C LYS A 37 -8.97 -0.58 13.36
N ILE A 38 -8.18 -1.00 14.35
CA ILE A 38 -8.20 -0.40 15.70
C ILE A 38 -7.65 1.03 15.66
N ALA A 39 -6.52 1.25 15.02
CA ALA A 39 -5.89 2.56 14.90
C ALA A 39 -6.79 3.56 14.15
N HIS A 40 -7.43 3.12 13.06
CA HIS A 40 -8.36 3.93 12.28
C HIS A 40 -9.63 4.29 13.06
N PHE A 41 -10.17 3.36 13.83
CA PHE A 41 -11.29 3.63 14.75
C PHE A 41 -10.91 4.73 15.75
N LEU A 42 -9.78 4.61 16.42
CA LEU A 42 -9.29 5.63 17.37
C LEU A 42 -9.06 6.99 16.69
N TYR A 43 -8.53 6.98 15.47
CA TYR A 43 -8.30 8.20 14.69
C TYR A 43 -9.62 8.92 14.38
N ASN A 44 -10.65 8.19 13.94
CA ASN A 44 -11.96 8.74 13.64
C ASN A 44 -12.68 9.29 14.89
N HIS A 45 -12.32 8.78 16.09
CA HIS A 45 -12.80 9.31 17.38
C HIS A 45 -11.89 10.40 17.97
N ARG A 46 -10.98 10.97 17.16
CA ARG A 46 -10.03 12.03 17.55
C ARG A 46 -9.02 11.64 18.64
N CYS A 47 -8.89 10.36 18.95
CA CYS A 47 -7.85 9.83 19.85
C CYS A 47 -6.51 9.70 19.11
N PHE A 48 -6.02 10.78 18.52
CA PHE A 48 -4.88 10.77 17.57
C PHE A 48 -3.60 10.18 18.15
N PHE A 49 -3.27 10.49 19.41
CA PHE A 49 -2.08 9.94 20.06
C PHE A 49 -2.14 8.42 20.16
N LEU A 50 -3.27 7.87 20.66
CA LEU A 50 -3.45 6.43 20.80
C LEU A 50 -3.51 5.75 19.42
N ALA A 51 -4.18 6.35 18.46
CA ALA A 51 -4.21 5.85 17.09
C ALA A 51 -2.79 5.71 16.51
N ARG A 52 -1.96 6.76 16.69
CA ARG A 52 -0.58 6.76 16.23
C ARG A 52 0.28 5.76 17.00
N PHE A 53 0.09 5.65 18.30
CA PHE A 53 0.79 4.67 19.14
C PHE A 53 0.54 3.23 18.65
N VAL A 54 -0.73 2.85 18.43
CA VAL A 54 -1.12 1.53 17.90
C VAL A 54 -0.49 1.29 16.52
N SER A 55 -0.52 2.29 15.63
CA SER A 55 0.10 2.20 14.31
C SER A 55 1.62 2.00 14.38
N GLN A 56 2.33 2.70 15.26
CA GLN A 56 3.77 2.54 15.42
C GLN A 56 4.15 1.20 16.06
N LEU A 57 3.34 0.70 16.99
CA LEU A 57 3.53 -0.65 17.55
C LEU A 57 3.35 -1.71 16.46
N ALA A 58 2.32 -1.59 15.63
CA ALA A 58 2.10 -2.47 14.48
C ALA A 58 3.29 -2.45 13.51
N ARG A 59 3.82 -1.24 13.18
CA ARG A 59 5.02 -1.09 12.36
C ARG A 59 6.22 -1.80 12.97
N HIS A 60 6.44 -1.65 14.27
CA HIS A 60 7.56 -2.31 14.96
C HIS A 60 7.47 -3.83 14.87
N LEU A 61 6.26 -4.39 15.00
CA LEU A 61 6.03 -5.84 15.02
C LEU A 61 6.01 -6.45 13.61
N THR A 62 5.53 -5.71 12.60
CA THR A 62 5.28 -6.25 11.26
C THR A 62 6.23 -5.73 10.18
N GLY A 63 6.95 -4.64 10.44
CA GLY A 63 7.73 -3.92 9.43
C GLY A 63 6.89 -3.14 8.42
N ILE A 64 5.57 -3.00 8.66
CA ILE A 64 4.60 -2.34 7.78
C ILE A 64 4.06 -1.09 8.46
N GLU A 65 4.21 0.06 7.82
CA GLU A 65 3.64 1.31 8.32
C GLU A 65 2.35 1.65 7.58
N ILE A 66 1.24 1.74 8.32
CA ILE A 66 -0.02 2.28 7.82
C ILE A 66 -0.44 3.42 8.72
N HIS A 67 -0.55 4.64 8.17
CA HIS A 67 -1.04 5.77 8.94
C HIS A 67 -2.50 5.54 9.36
N PRO A 68 -2.90 5.86 10.60
CA PRO A 68 -4.27 5.63 11.08
C PRO A 68 -5.37 6.32 10.25
N GLY A 69 -5.04 7.43 9.58
CA GLY A 69 -5.96 8.16 8.70
C GLY A 69 -6.17 7.51 7.33
N ALA A 70 -5.32 6.56 6.92
CA ALA A 70 -5.48 5.89 5.63
C ALA A 70 -6.80 5.12 5.55
N LYS A 71 -7.45 5.16 4.38
CA LYS A 71 -8.68 4.42 4.12
C LYS A 71 -8.36 3.18 3.30
N ILE A 72 -8.72 2.02 3.80
CA ILE A 72 -8.42 0.73 3.17
C ILE A 72 -9.74 0.00 2.90
N GLY A 73 -9.93 -0.35 1.64
CA GLY A 73 -11.05 -1.16 1.17
C GLY A 73 -10.97 -2.61 1.65
N ARG A 74 -11.83 -3.44 1.09
CA ARG A 74 -11.96 -4.85 1.45
C ARG A 74 -10.95 -5.72 0.71
N LYS A 75 -10.58 -6.85 1.30
CA LYS A 75 -9.76 -7.88 0.65
C LYS A 75 -8.39 -7.37 0.17
N LEU A 76 -7.82 -6.38 0.87
CA LEU A 76 -6.43 -6.01 0.60
C LEU A 76 -5.52 -7.20 0.91
N PHE A 77 -4.68 -7.57 -0.05
CA PHE A 77 -3.62 -8.55 0.14
C PHE A 77 -2.26 -7.83 0.19
N ILE A 78 -1.58 -7.97 1.32
CA ILE A 78 -0.20 -7.49 1.51
C ILE A 78 0.70 -8.71 1.51
N ASP A 79 1.52 -8.82 0.46
CA ASP A 79 2.46 -9.92 0.29
C ASP A 79 3.83 -9.55 0.84
N HIS A 80 4.38 -10.38 1.75
CA HIS A 80 5.57 -10.15 2.56
C HIS A 80 5.49 -8.90 3.46
N GLY A 81 5.18 -7.76 2.94
CA GLY A 81 4.85 -6.52 3.62
C GLY A 81 6.00 -5.67 4.14
N MET A 82 7.17 -6.23 4.41
CA MET A 82 8.31 -5.49 4.98
C MET A 82 8.62 -4.21 4.20
N GLY A 83 8.73 -3.08 4.90
CA GLY A 83 9.08 -1.78 4.31
C GLY A 83 7.96 -1.09 3.53
N ILE A 84 6.71 -1.57 3.64
CA ILE A 84 5.54 -0.85 3.14
C ILE A 84 5.30 0.40 3.97
N VAL A 85 4.94 1.50 3.29
CA VAL A 85 4.49 2.75 3.94
C VAL A 85 3.25 3.29 3.24
N PHE A 86 2.13 3.40 3.97
CA PHE A 86 0.91 4.09 3.53
C PHE A 86 0.73 5.39 4.32
N GLY A 87 0.76 6.52 3.62
CA GLY A 87 0.60 7.84 4.22
C GLY A 87 -0.83 8.16 4.65
N GLU A 88 -1.00 9.26 5.37
CA GLU A 88 -2.23 9.64 6.06
C GLU A 88 -3.48 9.70 5.17
N THR A 89 -3.37 10.32 3.99
CA THR A 89 -4.50 10.51 3.08
C THR A 89 -4.54 9.49 1.94
N THR A 90 -3.86 8.35 2.12
CA THR A 90 -3.94 7.22 1.18
C THR A 90 -5.34 6.63 1.19
N GLU A 91 -5.84 6.32 0.00
CA GLU A 91 -7.08 5.58 -0.19
C GLU A 91 -6.81 4.36 -1.07
N ILE A 92 -7.27 3.19 -0.65
CA ILE A 92 -7.07 1.92 -1.37
C ILE A 92 -8.44 1.29 -1.56
N GLY A 93 -8.80 0.99 -2.79
CA GLY A 93 -10.03 0.30 -3.15
C GLY A 93 -10.06 -1.17 -2.74
N ASP A 94 -11.06 -1.87 -3.22
CA ASP A 94 -11.29 -3.27 -2.90
C ASP A 94 -10.35 -4.21 -3.69
N ASN A 95 -10.02 -5.35 -3.10
CA ASN A 95 -9.31 -6.47 -3.74
C ASN A 95 -7.91 -6.14 -4.29
N CYS A 96 -7.27 -5.11 -3.78
CA CYS A 96 -5.91 -4.75 -4.18
C CYS A 96 -4.86 -5.76 -3.69
N THR A 97 -3.72 -5.79 -4.39
CA THR A 97 -2.55 -6.59 -4.00
C THR A 97 -1.32 -5.69 -3.97
N ILE A 98 -0.62 -5.68 -2.85
CA ILE A 98 0.55 -4.80 -2.64
C ILE A 98 1.71 -5.62 -2.09
N TYR A 99 2.84 -5.56 -2.77
CA TYR A 99 4.06 -6.25 -2.39
C TYR A 99 4.93 -5.42 -1.44
N HIS A 100 5.93 -6.06 -0.85
CA HIS A 100 6.88 -5.43 0.08
C HIS A 100 7.57 -4.19 -0.51
N GLY A 101 8.04 -3.29 0.36
CA GLY A 101 8.80 -2.12 -0.02
C GLY A 101 8.02 -1.04 -0.77
N VAL A 102 6.70 -1.21 -0.96
CA VAL A 102 5.86 -0.21 -1.63
C VAL A 102 5.67 1.02 -0.73
N THR A 103 5.77 2.20 -1.35
CA THR A 103 5.45 3.46 -0.67
C THR A 103 4.30 4.16 -1.39
N LEU A 104 3.22 4.44 -0.66
CA LEU A 104 2.14 5.34 -1.07
C LEU A 104 2.34 6.65 -0.31
N GLY A 105 3.17 7.54 -0.87
CA GLY A 105 3.73 8.71 -0.20
C GLY A 105 3.25 10.04 -0.77
N GLY A 106 3.50 11.12 -0.01
CA GLY A 106 3.36 12.49 -0.49
C GLY A 106 4.66 13.01 -1.12
N THR A 107 4.59 14.11 -1.88
CA THR A 107 5.74 14.73 -2.57
C THR A 107 6.17 16.06 -1.96
N GLY A 108 5.53 16.56 -0.92
CA GLY A 108 5.85 17.88 -0.38
C GLY A 108 5.26 18.14 0.99
N LYS A 109 5.16 19.43 1.32
CA LYS A 109 4.61 19.93 2.58
C LYS A 109 3.11 20.25 2.52
N ASP A 110 2.43 19.82 1.46
CA ASP A 110 1.03 20.13 1.25
C ASP A 110 0.16 19.56 2.38
N THR A 111 -0.86 20.30 2.74
CA THR A 111 -1.93 19.88 3.64
C THR A 111 -3.11 19.33 2.82
N GLY A 112 -3.93 18.48 3.42
CA GLY A 112 -5.07 17.87 2.72
C GLY A 112 -4.69 16.59 1.96
N LYS A 113 -5.33 16.35 0.81
CA LYS A 113 -5.08 15.16 -0.03
C LYS A 113 -3.73 15.25 -0.70
N ARG A 114 -2.74 14.47 -0.21
CA ARG A 114 -1.35 14.48 -0.67
C ARG A 114 -0.76 13.09 -0.95
N HIS A 115 -1.54 12.04 -0.69
CA HIS A 115 -1.13 10.64 -0.92
C HIS A 115 -2.01 10.01 -1.99
N PRO A 116 -1.55 8.90 -2.62
CA PRO A 116 -2.25 8.25 -3.70
C PRO A 116 -3.64 7.74 -3.35
N THR A 117 -4.46 7.61 -4.39
CA THR A 117 -5.72 6.85 -4.38
C THR A 117 -5.60 5.70 -5.38
N LEU A 118 -5.84 4.48 -4.91
CA LEU A 118 -5.92 3.28 -5.73
C LEU A 118 -7.38 2.90 -5.91
N GLY A 119 -7.78 2.63 -7.13
CA GLY A 119 -9.07 1.99 -7.45
C GLY A 119 -9.13 0.53 -7.02
N ASP A 120 -10.10 -0.20 -7.54
CA ASP A 120 -10.30 -1.61 -7.22
C ASP A 120 -9.38 -2.54 -8.04
N ASN A 121 -9.05 -3.70 -7.49
CA ASN A 121 -8.25 -4.74 -8.14
C ASN A 121 -6.85 -4.29 -8.60
N VAL A 122 -6.29 -3.25 -8.01
CA VAL A 122 -4.97 -2.73 -8.37
C VAL A 122 -3.87 -3.65 -7.83
N LEU A 123 -2.85 -3.92 -8.66
CA LEU A 123 -1.65 -4.65 -8.26
C LEU A 123 -0.43 -3.74 -8.29
N ILE A 124 0.29 -3.66 -7.18
CA ILE A 124 1.53 -2.87 -7.07
C ILE A 124 2.71 -3.78 -6.74
N GLY A 125 3.63 -3.89 -7.69
CA GLY A 125 4.84 -4.70 -7.57
C GLY A 125 5.80 -4.20 -6.50
N ALA A 126 6.69 -5.10 -6.07
CA ALA A 126 7.64 -4.87 -4.98
C ALA A 126 8.51 -3.63 -5.20
N GLY A 127 8.76 -2.87 -4.13
CA GLY A 127 9.65 -1.70 -4.15
C GLY A 127 9.11 -0.46 -4.85
N THR A 128 7.91 -0.51 -5.42
CA THR A 128 7.28 0.61 -6.15
C THR A 128 7.04 1.82 -5.23
N LYS A 129 7.27 3.02 -5.77
CA LYS A 129 6.98 4.30 -5.12
C LYS A 129 5.88 5.02 -5.90
N VAL A 130 4.69 5.16 -5.30
CA VAL A 130 3.60 5.98 -5.85
C VAL A 130 3.52 7.24 -5.01
N LEU A 131 3.81 8.39 -5.62
CA LEU A 131 4.05 9.62 -4.88
C LEU A 131 3.13 10.75 -5.35
N GLY A 132 2.58 11.47 -4.38
CA GLY A 132 1.66 12.58 -4.62
C GLY A 132 0.20 12.15 -4.64
N PRO A 133 -0.74 13.10 -4.84
CA PRO A 133 -2.18 12.83 -4.85
C PRO A 133 -2.63 12.23 -6.19
N VAL A 134 -1.90 11.24 -6.68
CA VAL A 134 -2.17 10.57 -7.94
C VAL A 134 -3.27 9.52 -7.81
N TYR A 135 -4.01 9.31 -8.89
CA TYR A 135 -5.03 8.27 -8.99
C TYR A 135 -4.55 7.12 -9.87
N ILE A 136 -4.67 5.91 -9.36
CA ILE A 136 -4.39 4.66 -10.07
C ILE A 136 -5.73 3.99 -10.33
N GLY A 137 -6.11 3.90 -11.61
CA GLY A 137 -7.42 3.37 -12.02
C GLY A 137 -7.59 1.88 -11.73
N ASP A 138 -8.84 1.43 -11.78
CA ASP A 138 -9.22 0.05 -11.50
C ASP A 138 -8.48 -0.94 -12.41
N ASN A 139 -8.17 -2.11 -11.88
CA ASN A 139 -7.46 -3.19 -12.57
C ASN A 139 -6.06 -2.81 -13.10
N ALA A 140 -5.52 -1.66 -12.73
CA ALA A 140 -4.17 -1.27 -13.14
C ALA A 140 -3.11 -2.16 -12.46
N ARG A 141 -2.01 -2.40 -13.18
CA ARG A 141 -0.86 -3.18 -12.70
C ARG A 141 0.40 -2.34 -12.78
N ILE A 142 1.15 -2.26 -11.69
CA ILE A 142 2.41 -1.53 -11.65
C ILE A 142 3.55 -2.52 -11.41
N GLY A 143 4.51 -2.53 -12.31
CA GLY A 143 5.69 -3.39 -12.23
C GLY A 143 6.57 -3.04 -11.02
N ALA A 144 7.34 -4.02 -10.55
CA ALA A 144 8.26 -3.83 -9.41
C ALA A 144 9.31 -2.74 -9.69
N GLY A 145 9.71 -2.01 -8.63
CA GLY A 145 10.73 -0.96 -8.70
C GLY A 145 10.30 0.33 -9.42
N SER A 146 9.04 0.44 -9.84
CA SER A 146 8.56 1.61 -10.56
C SER A 146 8.42 2.84 -9.66
N VAL A 147 8.59 4.03 -10.25
CA VAL A 147 8.24 5.32 -9.62
C VAL A 147 7.10 5.95 -10.39
N VAL A 148 5.97 6.16 -9.74
CA VAL A 148 4.74 6.69 -10.34
C VAL A 148 4.43 8.06 -9.76
N LEU A 149 4.43 9.07 -10.63
CA LEU A 149 4.22 10.49 -10.28
C LEU A 149 3.00 11.09 -11.01
N ARG A 150 2.27 10.28 -11.78
CA ARG A 150 1.12 10.72 -12.59
C ARG A 150 -0.02 9.71 -12.46
N ASN A 151 -1.23 10.18 -12.76
CA ASN A 151 -2.40 9.30 -12.82
C ASN A 151 -2.21 8.19 -13.86
N LEU A 152 -2.69 7.00 -13.52
CA LEU A 152 -2.75 5.86 -14.43
C LEU A 152 -4.22 5.52 -14.71
N PRO A 153 -4.60 5.33 -15.98
CA PRO A 153 -5.96 4.93 -16.32
C PRO A 153 -6.25 3.49 -15.85
N ALA A 154 -7.53 3.15 -15.83
CA ALA A 154 -7.96 1.78 -15.54
C ALA A 154 -7.47 0.79 -16.60
N ASN A 155 -7.32 -0.48 -16.21
CA ASN A 155 -6.96 -1.61 -17.09
C ASN A 155 -5.59 -1.44 -17.78
N CYS A 156 -4.69 -0.64 -17.23
CA CYS A 156 -3.36 -0.44 -17.82
C CYS A 156 -2.27 -1.20 -17.02
N THR A 157 -1.15 -1.43 -17.69
CA THR A 157 0.08 -1.91 -17.04
C THR A 157 1.16 -0.84 -17.20
N ALA A 158 1.71 -0.39 -16.07
CA ALA A 158 2.85 0.51 -16.03
C ALA A 158 4.07 -0.26 -15.53
N ALA A 159 5.11 -0.31 -16.34
CA ALA A 159 6.40 -0.86 -15.95
C ALA A 159 7.47 0.11 -16.41
N VAL A 160 8.38 0.49 -15.51
CA VAL A 160 9.56 1.30 -15.87
C VAL A 160 10.75 0.35 -15.91
N SER A 161 11.21 0.08 -17.13
CA SER A 161 12.47 -0.64 -17.34
C SER A 161 13.58 0.39 -17.50
N TYR A 162 14.43 0.55 -16.49
CA TYR A 162 15.67 1.34 -16.60
C TYR A 162 16.75 0.52 -17.30
N THR A 163 16.55 0.17 -18.58
CA THR A 163 17.55 -0.66 -19.27
C THR A 163 18.69 0.13 -19.87
N HIS A 164 18.58 1.45 -20.09
CA HIS A 164 19.71 2.30 -20.54
C HIS A 164 19.50 3.77 -20.16
N LEU A 165 20.14 4.22 -19.10
CA LEU A 165 20.57 5.62 -19.00
C LEU A 165 21.86 5.73 -19.80
N ARG A 166 21.84 6.29 -21.00
CA ARG A 166 23.05 6.71 -21.67
C ARG A 166 23.60 7.94 -20.97
N ALA A 167 24.90 7.95 -20.68
CA ALA A 167 25.54 9.02 -19.91
C ALA A 167 25.40 10.44 -20.55
N HIS A 168 25.01 10.54 -21.83
CA HIS A 168 24.80 11.82 -22.52
C HIS A 168 23.32 12.27 -22.56
N GLU A 169 22.37 11.46 -22.10
CA GLU A 169 20.96 11.88 -22.04
C GLU A 169 20.66 12.64 -20.74
N THR A 170 21.51 12.48 -19.73
CA THR A 170 21.39 13.21 -18.46
C THR A 170 21.72 14.68 -18.55
N SER A 171 22.50 15.11 -19.54
CA SER A 171 22.87 16.52 -19.73
C SER A 171 21.94 17.29 -20.67
N ALA A 172 21.14 16.61 -21.50
CA ALA A 172 20.25 17.26 -22.47
C ALA A 172 18.80 17.49 -21.95
N HIS A 173 18.41 16.87 -20.85
CA HIS A 173 17.05 16.96 -20.30
C HIS A 173 16.97 17.62 -18.90
N LEU A 174 18.07 18.20 -18.43
CA LEU A 174 18.11 18.96 -17.17
C LEU A 174 18.16 20.47 -17.41
N VAL A 175 17.75 20.94 -18.59
CA VAL A 175 17.58 22.38 -18.88
C VAL A 175 16.09 22.68 -19.03
#